data_454dfe2752403b9bccf82ab4048cac08
#
_entry.id   454dfe2752403b9bccf82ab4048cac08
#
_cell.length_a   1.000
_cell.length_b   1.000
_cell.length_c   1.000
_cell.angle_alpha   90.00
_cell.angle_beta   90.00
_cell.angle_gamma   90.00
#
_symmetry.space_group_name_H-M   'P 1'
#
loop_
_entity.id
_entity.type
_entity.pdbx_description
1 polymer ?
#
loop_
_entity_poly.entity_id
_entity_poly.type
_entity_poly.pdbx_seq_one_letter_code
_entity_poly.pdbx_strand_id
1 'polypeptide(L)'
;AIVWQCRRTAEYCDELKARGLTGKFREKTGLVIDAYFSGTKIRWILEHVPGAREKAETGQLLFGTVETWLIWKLTKGAVHVTDYSNASRTMLFNINTLEWDDEILKELNIPKCMLPEAKPSSCVYGETDPSFFGAPVKIGGAAGDQQSALFGQCCFNAGEAKNTYGTGCFLLMNTGEKPVFS
;
A
#
# COMPACT_ATOMS: atom_id res chain seq x y z
N ALA A 1 4.42 6.40 13.18
CA ALA A 1 4.60 5.82 11.83
C ALA A 1 6.01 5.28 11.67
N ILE A 2 6.16 4.23 10.87
CA ILE A 2 7.46 3.66 10.53
C ILE A 2 7.75 4.02 9.06
N VAL A 3 8.86 4.73 8.82
CA VAL A 3 9.24 5.17 7.47
C VAL A 3 9.82 4.02 6.63
N TRP A 4 9.83 4.19 5.31
CA TRP A 4 10.29 3.18 4.36
C TRP A 4 11.77 2.77 4.55
N GLN A 5 12.63 3.70 4.97
CA GLN A 5 14.06 3.45 5.22
C GLN A 5 14.32 2.61 6.47
N CYS A 6 13.34 2.43 7.36
CA CYS A 6 13.54 1.73 8.61
C CYS A 6 13.70 0.23 8.40
N ARG A 7 14.82 -0.32 8.89
CA ARG A 7 15.19 -1.73 8.74
C ARG A 7 14.85 -2.62 9.94
N ARG A 8 14.03 -2.15 10.90
CA ARG A 8 13.72 -2.90 12.14
C ARG A 8 13.08 -4.27 11.93
N THR A 9 12.49 -4.52 10.77
CA THR A 9 11.86 -5.79 10.42
C THR A 9 12.71 -6.64 9.47
N ALA A 10 13.98 -6.30 9.26
CA ALA A 10 14.85 -7.02 8.32
C ALA A 10 15.05 -8.48 8.73
N GLU A 11 15.27 -8.75 10.00
CA GLU A 11 15.43 -10.10 10.55
C GLU A 11 14.21 -10.97 10.25
N TYR A 12 13.00 -10.43 10.50
CA TYR A 12 11.76 -11.14 10.18
C TYR A 12 11.60 -11.38 8.67
N CYS A 13 12.03 -10.45 7.81
CA CYS A 13 12.05 -10.68 6.37
C CYS A 13 12.97 -11.85 6.00
N ASP A 14 14.11 -11.99 6.66
CA ASP A 14 15.05 -13.08 6.41
C ASP A 14 14.49 -14.42 6.92
N GLU A 15 13.76 -14.45 8.03
CA GLU A 15 13.00 -15.63 8.49
C GLU A 15 11.96 -16.08 7.45
N LEU A 16 11.17 -15.15 6.89
CA LEU A 16 10.18 -15.47 5.84
C LEU A 16 10.86 -16.07 4.59
N LYS A 17 12.02 -15.52 4.19
CA LYS A 17 12.81 -16.05 3.07
C LYS A 17 13.34 -17.46 3.38
N ALA A 18 13.88 -17.67 4.57
CA ALA A 18 14.38 -18.96 5.03
C ALA A 18 13.31 -20.04 5.07
N ARG A 19 12.05 -19.67 5.31
CA ARG A 19 10.87 -20.54 5.24
C ARG A 19 10.40 -20.81 3.80
N GLY A 20 11.10 -20.32 2.79
CA GLY A 20 10.79 -20.57 1.37
C GLY A 20 9.62 -19.74 0.82
N LEU A 21 9.20 -18.67 1.49
CA LEU A 21 8.00 -17.90 1.12
C LEU A 21 8.24 -16.88 -0.01
N THR A 22 9.48 -16.70 -0.46
CA THR A 22 9.86 -15.70 -1.49
C THR A 22 9.03 -15.86 -2.77
N GLY A 23 8.88 -17.08 -3.28
CA GLY A 23 8.09 -17.33 -4.50
C GLY A 23 6.63 -16.95 -4.33
N LYS A 24 6.01 -17.34 -3.22
CA LYS A 24 4.61 -17.03 -2.89
C LYS A 24 4.35 -15.51 -2.84
N PHE A 25 5.20 -14.77 -2.14
CA PHE A 25 5.05 -13.31 -2.07
C PHE A 25 5.25 -12.66 -3.43
N ARG A 26 6.28 -13.07 -4.18
CA ARG A 26 6.56 -12.53 -5.50
C ARG A 26 5.42 -12.77 -6.50
N GLU A 27 4.87 -13.97 -6.56
CA GLU A 27 3.75 -14.33 -7.44
C GLU A 27 2.50 -13.49 -7.16
N LYS A 28 2.17 -13.31 -5.89
CA LYS A 28 0.94 -12.62 -5.48
C LYS A 28 1.07 -11.10 -5.49
N THR A 29 2.21 -10.56 -5.06
CA THR A 29 2.39 -9.12 -4.86
C THR A 29 3.30 -8.45 -5.88
N GLY A 30 4.06 -9.22 -6.67
CA GLY A 30 5.12 -8.72 -7.53
C GLY A 30 6.36 -8.22 -6.78
N LEU A 31 6.40 -8.35 -5.45
CA LEU A 31 7.43 -7.76 -4.60
C LEU A 31 8.37 -8.82 -4.03
N VAL A 32 9.60 -8.40 -3.77
CA VAL A 32 10.52 -9.15 -2.92
C VAL A 32 10.13 -8.98 -1.45
N ILE A 33 10.47 -9.96 -0.59
CA ILE A 33 10.30 -9.81 0.86
C ILE A 33 11.39 -8.86 1.36
N ASP A 34 11.00 -7.65 1.76
CA ASP A 34 11.91 -6.64 2.30
C ASP A 34 11.25 -5.74 3.35
N ALA A 35 12.05 -5.28 4.30
CA ALA A 35 11.65 -4.34 5.34
C ALA A 35 11.25 -2.94 4.80
N TYR A 36 11.44 -2.68 3.53
CA TYR A 36 10.96 -1.48 2.84
C TYR A 36 9.44 -1.36 2.89
N PHE A 37 8.72 -2.47 2.71
CA PHE A 37 7.27 -2.52 2.57
C PHE A 37 6.52 -2.53 3.90
N SER A 38 5.23 -2.22 3.85
CA SER A 38 4.40 -2.00 5.05
C SER A 38 4.08 -3.27 5.83
N GLY A 39 3.91 -4.41 5.18
CA GLY A 39 3.36 -5.63 5.79
C GLY A 39 4.10 -6.07 7.07
N THR A 40 5.44 -6.21 7.00
CA THR A 40 6.23 -6.60 8.18
C THR A 40 6.26 -5.53 9.26
N LYS A 41 6.11 -4.25 8.91
CA LYS A 41 6.04 -3.14 9.85
C LYS A 41 4.72 -3.10 10.62
N ILE A 42 3.61 -3.41 9.94
CA ILE A 42 2.30 -3.56 10.58
C ILE A 42 2.37 -4.68 11.62
N ARG A 43 2.86 -5.85 11.24
CA ARG A 43 3.07 -6.97 12.16
C ARG A 43 3.91 -6.52 13.36
N TRP A 44 5.04 -5.85 13.12
CA TRP A 44 5.91 -5.38 14.20
C TRP A 44 5.16 -4.48 15.19
N ILE A 45 4.34 -3.53 14.71
CA ILE A 45 3.52 -2.65 15.57
C ILE A 45 2.53 -3.47 16.39
N LEU A 46 1.84 -4.42 15.76
CA LEU A 46 0.86 -5.26 16.44
C LEU A 46 1.47 -6.15 17.54
N GLU A 47 2.74 -6.53 17.40
CA GLU A 47 3.45 -7.37 18.35
C GLU A 47 4.17 -6.57 19.47
N HIS A 48 4.61 -5.35 19.18
CA HIS A 48 5.48 -4.60 20.10
C HIS A 48 4.79 -3.40 20.78
N VAL A 49 3.63 -2.96 20.27
CA VAL A 49 2.91 -1.85 20.89
C VAL A 49 1.79 -2.40 21.77
N PRO A 50 1.82 -2.17 23.09
CA PRO A 50 0.80 -2.69 24.00
C PRO A 50 -0.62 -2.31 23.60
N GLY A 51 -1.53 -3.29 23.53
CA GLY A 51 -2.94 -3.11 23.16
C GLY A 51 -3.20 -2.87 21.66
N ALA A 52 -2.16 -2.80 20.81
CA ALA A 52 -2.34 -2.58 19.38
C ALA A 52 -3.07 -3.77 18.71
N ARG A 53 -2.72 -5.00 19.08
CA ARG A 53 -3.34 -6.22 18.57
C ARG A 53 -4.86 -6.25 18.85
N GLU A 54 -5.25 -6.06 20.08
CA GLU A 54 -6.64 -6.07 20.52
C GLU A 54 -7.47 -4.99 19.82
N LYS A 55 -6.91 -3.78 19.69
CA LYS A 55 -7.55 -2.67 18.97
C LYS A 55 -7.68 -2.95 17.47
N ALA A 56 -6.71 -3.61 16.85
CA ALA A 56 -6.78 -3.98 15.45
C ALA A 56 -7.85 -5.04 15.20
N GLU A 57 -7.93 -6.09 16.04
CA GLU A 57 -8.91 -7.17 15.94
C GLU A 57 -10.35 -6.68 16.17
N THR A 58 -10.53 -5.64 16.98
CA THR A 58 -11.83 -5.00 17.24
C THR A 58 -12.16 -3.85 16.29
N GLY A 59 -11.33 -3.60 15.26
CA GLY A 59 -11.53 -2.52 14.28
C GLY A 59 -11.31 -1.10 14.81
N GLN A 60 -10.73 -0.96 16.02
CA GLN A 60 -10.44 0.35 16.63
C GLN A 60 -9.08 0.91 16.17
N LEU A 61 -8.24 0.11 15.56
CA LEU A 61 -6.97 0.51 14.97
C LEU A 61 -6.98 0.21 13.48
N LEU A 62 -6.81 1.25 12.68
CA LEU A 62 -6.81 1.16 11.22
C LEU A 62 -5.40 1.37 10.68
N PHE A 63 -5.12 0.73 9.55
CA PHE A 63 -3.91 0.92 8.76
C PHE A 63 -4.19 1.85 7.58
N GLY A 64 -3.20 2.63 7.19
CA GLY A 64 -3.20 3.38 5.95
C GLY A 64 -1.80 3.78 5.51
N THR A 65 -1.62 3.93 4.23
CA THR A 65 -0.50 4.61 3.61
C THR A 65 -0.75 6.14 3.66
N VAL A 66 0.18 6.95 3.17
CA VAL A 66 0.10 8.41 3.36
C VAL A 66 -1.17 8.99 2.72
N GLU A 67 -1.55 8.54 1.54
CA GLU A 67 -2.76 9.02 0.85
C GLU A 67 -4.04 8.58 1.58
N THR A 68 -4.08 7.38 2.15
CA THR A 68 -5.19 6.93 3.01
C THR A 68 -5.36 7.88 4.20
N TRP A 69 -4.24 8.26 4.84
CA TRP A 69 -4.26 9.22 5.94
C TRP A 69 -4.77 10.58 5.50
N LEU A 70 -4.35 11.08 4.33
CA LEU A 70 -4.82 12.36 3.79
C LEU A 70 -6.31 12.33 3.50
N ILE A 71 -6.80 11.28 2.84
CA ILE A 71 -8.24 11.11 2.56
C ILE A 71 -9.02 11.03 3.88
N TRP A 72 -8.56 10.23 4.84
CA TRP A 72 -9.15 10.15 6.17
C TRP A 72 -9.26 11.51 6.84
N LYS A 73 -8.20 12.33 6.80
CA LYS A 73 -8.19 13.68 7.39
C LYS A 73 -9.12 14.62 6.64
N LEU A 74 -9.09 14.63 5.32
CA LEU A 74 -9.93 15.50 4.49
C LEU A 74 -11.42 15.17 4.63
N THR A 75 -11.76 13.92 4.90
CA THR A 75 -13.14 13.46 5.13
C THR A 75 -13.53 13.43 6.61
N LYS A 76 -12.68 13.90 7.52
CA LYS A 76 -12.84 13.81 8.99
C LYS A 76 -13.19 12.40 9.48
N GLY A 77 -12.58 11.39 8.88
CA GLY A 77 -12.73 10.01 9.30
C GLY A 77 -13.90 9.26 8.67
N ALA A 78 -14.61 9.88 7.73
CA ALA A 78 -15.76 9.25 7.07
C ALA A 78 -15.35 8.18 6.04
N VAL A 79 -14.13 8.29 5.47
CA VAL A 79 -13.67 7.40 4.39
C VAL A 79 -12.31 6.79 4.73
N HIS A 80 -12.26 5.44 4.76
CA HIS A 80 -11.04 4.66 4.96
C HIS A 80 -10.73 3.86 3.68
N VAL A 81 -9.90 4.42 2.81
CA VAL A 81 -9.69 3.93 1.44
C VAL A 81 -8.23 4.12 1.03
N THR A 82 -7.77 3.27 0.12
CA THR A 82 -6.48 3.41 -0.60
C THR A 82 -6.68 3.16 -2.08
N ASP A 83 -5.71 3.51 -2.92
CA ASP A 83 -5.72 3.13 -4.32
C ASP A 83 -4.88 1.87 -4.58
N TYR A 84 -5.10 1.23 -5.74
CA TYR A 84 -4.38 0.01 -6.12
C TYR A 84 -2.87 0.22 -6.20
N SER A 85 -2.39 1.39 -6.64
CA SER A 85 -0.96 1.64 -6.77
C SER A 85 -0.27 1.71 -5.41
N ASN A 86 -0.86 2.37 -4.41
CA ASN A 86 -0.34 2.38 -3.03
C ASN A 86 -0.53 1.02 -2.34
N ALA A 87 -1.70 0.37 -2.48
CA ALA A 87 -1.95 -0.95 -1.95
C ALA A 87 -0.90 -1.96 -2.43
N SER A 88 -0.53 -1.92 -3.71
CA SER A 88 0.49 -2.80 -4.30
C SER A 88 1.88 -2.66 -3.66
N ARG A 89 2.16 -1.57 -2.94
CA ARG A 89 3.45 -1.33 -2.27
C ARG A 89 3.47 -1.78 -0.80
N THR A 90 2.43 -2.45 -0.33
CA THR A 90 2.31 -2.89 1.06
C THR A 90 2.86 -4.28 1.34
N MET A 91 3.07 -5.10 0.32
CA MET A 91 3.37 -6.54 0.40
C MET A 91 2.18 -7.37 0.95
N LEU A 92 0.97 -6.80 0.95
CA LEU A 92 -0.27 -7.43 1.43
C LEU A 92 -1.32 -7.59 0.32
N PHE A 93 -1.12 -6.89 -0.79
CA PHE A 93 -2.10 -6.75 -1.87
C PHE A 93 -1.76 -7.69 -3.02
N ASN A 94 -2.74 -8.49 -3.45
CA ASN A 94 -2.60 -9.39 -4.59
C ASN A 94 -2.86 -8.60 -5.89
N ILE A 95 -1.81 -8.41 -6.68
CA ILE A 95 -1.88 -7.64 -7.93
C ILE A 95 -2.62 -8.36 -9.05
N ASN A 96 -2.88 -9.65 -8.91
CA ASN A 96 -3.62 -10.43 -9.91
C ASN A 96 -5.13 -10.38 -9.69
N THR A 97 -5.57 -10.29 -8.43
CA THR A 97 -6.99 -10.23 -8.05
C THR A 97 -7.46 -8.82 -7.69
N LEU A 98 -6.53 -7.88 -7.49
CA LEU A 98 -6.76 -6.51 -7.00
C LEU A 98 -7.48 -6.48 -5.64
N GLU A 99 -7.07 -7.37 -4.74
CA GLU A 99 -7.61 -7.52 -3.39
C GLU A 99 -6.50 -7.72 -2.35
N TRP A 100 -6.82 -7.49 -1.08
CA TRP A 100 -5.96 -7.89 0.03
C TRP A 100 -5.86 -9.40 0.09
N ASP A 101 -4.64 -9.96 0.09
CA ASP A 101 -4.40 -11.40 0.02
C ASP A 101 -4.55 -12.06 1.39
N ASP A 102 -5.62 -12.86 1.56
CA ASP A 102 -5.94 -13.49 2.85
C ASP A 102 -4.87 -14.48 3.34
N GLU A 103 -4.14 -15.14 2.43
CA GLU A 103 -3.07 -16.05 2.83
C GLU A 103 -1.85 -15.29 3.35
N ILE A 104 -1.51 -14.16 2.72
CA ILE A 104 -0.43 -13.28 3.18
C ILE A 104 -0.83 -12.63 4.51
N LEU A 105 -2.05 -12.15 4.64
CA LEU A 105 -2.55 -11.57 5.90
C LEU A 105 -2.47 -12.58 7.04
N LYS A 106 -2.86 -13.83 6.80
CA LYS A 106 -2.74 -14.92 7.75
C LYS A 106 -1.28 -15.22 8.11
N GLU A 107 -0.39 -15.26 7.11
CA GLU A 107 1.05 -15.49 7.30
C GLU A 107 1.69 -14.42 8.19
N LEU A 108 1.34 -13.17 7.94
CA LEU A 108 1.84 -12.03 8.71
C LEU A 108 1.03 -11.75 9.99
N ASN A 109 -0.03 -12.53 10.23
CA ASN A 109 -0.94 -12.36 11.36
C ASN A 109 -1.50 -10.93 11.47
N ILE A 110 -2.03 -10.43 10.34
CA ILE A 110 -2.61 -9.07 10.23
C ILE A 110 -4.13 -9.19 10.09
N PRO A 111 -4.93 -8.58 10.98
CA PRO A 111 -6.38 -8.56 10.86
C PRO A 111 -6.83 -7.78 9.62
N LYS A 112 -7.65 -8.40 8.76
CA LYS A 112 -8.15 -7.77 7.52
C LYS A 112 -9.01 -6.53 7.80
N CYS A 113 -9.73 -6.52 8.93
CA CYS A 113 -10.62 -5.41 9.31
C CYS A 113 -9.90 -4.08 9.56
N MET A 114 -8.57 -4.08 9.73
CA MET A 114 -7.80 -2.85 9.88
C MET A 114 -7.36 -2.22 8.54
N LEU A 115 -7.57 -2.93 7.42
CA LEU A 115 -7.10 -2.49 6.11
C LEU A 115 -8.14 -1.60 5.41
N PRO A 116 -7.71 -0.57 4.64
CA PRO A 116 -8.62 0.27 3.87
C PRO A 116 -9.26 -0.49 2.70
N GLU A 117 -10.41 -0.02 2.24
CA GLU A 117 -10.95 -0.45 0.95
C GLU A 117 -10.00 -0.04 -0.18
N ALA A 118 -9.63 -0.96 -1.06
CA ALA A 118 -8.77 -0.67 -2.20
C ALA A 118 -9.61 -0.35 -3.44
N LYS A 119 -9.32 0.77 -4.11
CA LYS A 119 -10.05 1.28 -5.28
C LYS A 119 -9.13 1.62 -6.45
N PRO A 120 -9.64 1.76 -7.68
CA PRO A 120 -8.87 2.32 -8.80
C PRO A 120 -8.32 3.70 -8.48
N SER A 121 -7.14 4.03 -9.00
CA SER A 121 -6.49 5.34 -8.76
C SER A 121 -7.31 6.54 -9.28
N SER A 122 -8.17 6.32 -10.27
CA SER A 122 -9.10 7.31 -10.81
C SER A 122 -10.54 6.89 -10.50
N CYS A 123 -11.06 7.36 -9.38
CA CYS A 123 -12.47 7.19 -8.98
C CYS A 123 -12.84 8.23 -7.93
N VAL A 124 -14.13 8.38 -7.63
CA VAL A 124 -14.57 9.23 -6.51
C VAL A 124 -14.41 8.43 -5.20
N TYR A 125 -13.46 8.84 -4.37
CA TYR A 125 -13.21 8.24 -3.06
C TYR A 125 -14.19 8.72 -2.00
N GLY A 126 -14.65 9.96 -2.12
CA GLY A 126 -15.54 10.63 -1.18
C GLY A 126 -15.50 12.13 -1.39
N GLU A 127 -16.02 12.88 -0.44
CA GLU A 127 -16.01 14.34 -0.45
C GLU A 127 -15.31 14.88 0.81
N THR A 128 -14.61 16.00 0.64
CA THR A 128 -13.96 16.68 1.77
C THR A 128 -14.99 17.28 2.71
N ASP A 129 -14.66 17.37 3.99
CA ASP A 129 -15.46 18.13 4.94
C ASP A 129 -15.51 19.60 4.52
N PRO A 130 -16.69 20.25 4.54
CA PRO A 130 -16.86 21.65 4.11
C PRO A 130 -15.97 22.65 4.85
N SER A 131 -15.53 22.33 6.06
CA SER A 131 -14.67 23.23 6.86
C SER A 131 -13.30 23.47 6.23
N PHE A 132 -12.87 22.65 5.28
CA PHE A 132 -11.57 22.84 4.60
C PHE A 132 -11.66 23.86 3.47
N PHE A 133 -12.76 23.86 2.70
CA PHE A 133 -12.87 24.64 1.47
C PHE A 133 -14.16 25.47 1.38
N GLY A 134 -14.97 25.53 2.44
CA GLY A 134 -16.26 26.22 2.44
C GLY A 134 -17.41 25.43 1.82
N ALA A 135 -17.10 24.36 1.07
CA ALA A 135 -18.06 23.43 0.46
C ALA A 135 -17.44 22.04 0.32
N PRO A 136 -18.24 20.97 0.18
CA PRO A 136 -17.70 19.64 -0.13
C PRO A 136 -17.04 19.64 -1.51
N VAL A 137 -15.83 19.06 -1.58
CA VAL A 137 -15.08 18.88 -2.84
C VAL A 137 -14.84 17.38 -3.03
N LYS A 138 -15.15 16.85 -4.22
CA LYS A 138 -14.91 15.44 -4.55
C LYS A 138 -13.42 15.14 -4.60
N ILE A 139 -13.03 14.03 -3.96
CA ILE A 139 -11.68 13.47 -4.05
C ILE A 139 -11.72 12.46 -5.20
N GLY A 140 -11.26 12.87 -6.38
CA GLY A 140 -11.42 12.13 -7.64
C GLY A 140 -10.21 11.28 -8.05
N GLY A 141 -9.12 11.28 -7.26
CA GLY A 141 -7.92 10.51 -7.60
C GLY A 141 -6.95 10.38 -6.44
N ALA A 142 -6.26 9.25 -6.39
CA ALA A 142 -5.12 8.99 -5.52
C ALA A 142 -4.18 8.01 -6.22
N ALA A 143 -2.87 8.21 -6.12
CA ALA A 143 -1.90 7.29 -6.70
C ALA A 143 -0.57 7.39 -5.94
N GLY A 144 0.23 6.32 -5.99
CA GLY A 144 1.60 6.34 -5.50
C GLY A 144 2.46 7.33 -6.28
N ASP A 145 3.44 7.93 -5.63
CA ASP A 145 4.31 8.98 -6.21
C ASP A 145 4.99 8.53 -7.50
N GLN A 146 5.49 7.30 -7.55
CA GLN A 146 6.19 6.77 -8.72
C GLN A 146 5.23 6.45 -9.87
N GLN A 147 4.03 5.95 -9.58
CA GLN A 147 2.98 5.70 -10.56
C GLN A 147 2.41 7.02 -11.11
N SER A 148 2.22 8.01 -10.24
CA SER A 148 1.84 9.37 -10.66
C SER A 148 2.89 9.98 -11.58
N ALA A 149 4.18 9.78 -11.29
CA ALA A 149 5.27 10.26 -12.14
C ALA A 149 5.30 9.56 -13.52
N LEU A 150 5.03 8.25 -13.56
CA LEU A 150 4.92 7.50 -14.83
C LEU A 150 3.78 8.06 -15.70
N PHE A 151 2.61 8.26 -15.09
CA PHE A 151 1.46 8.87 -15.75
C PHE A 151 1.73 10.31 -16.17
N GLY A 152 2.30 11.13 -15.27
CA GLY A 152 2.61 12.54 -15.55
C GLY A 152 3.68 12.74 -16.64
N GLN A 153 4.51 11.74 -16.91
CA GLN A 153 5.45 11.72 -18.04
C GLN A 153 4.84 11.09 -19.31
N CYS A 154 3.52 10.92 -19.33
CA CYS A 154 2.77 10.42 -20.48
C CYS A 154 3.21 9.01 -20.96
N CYS A 155 3.69 8.16 -20.06
CA CYS A 155 4.06 6.77 -20.39
C CYS A 155 2.80 5.92 -20.45
N PHE A 156 1.96 6.12 -21.47
CA PHE A 156 0.64 5.48 -21.60
C PHE A 156 0.68 4.15 -22.36
N ASN A 157 1.71 3.93 -23.17
CA ASN A 157 1.83 2.73 -23.97
C ASN A 157 2.75 1.69 -23.33
N ALA A 158 2.50 0.41 -23.58
CA ALA A 158 3.38 -0.66 -23.13
C ALA A 158 4.81 -0.46 -23.68
N GLY A 159 5.80 -0.61 -22.82
CA GLY A 159 7.23 -0.38 -23.12
C GLY A 159 7.72 1.04 -22.81
N GLU A 160 6.83 2.01 -22.61
CA GLU A 160 7.23 3.35 -22.17
C GLU A 160 7.66 3.36 -20.71
N ALA A 161 8.75 4.05 -20.43
CA ALA A 161 9.38 4.04 -19.10
C ALA A 161 9.82 5.43 -18.68
N LYS A 162 9.83 5.63 -17.36
CA LYS A 162 10.45 6.80 -16.73
C LYS A 162 11.51 6.37 -15.73
N ASN A 163 12.47 7.22 -15.47
CA ASN A 163 13.43 7.05 -14.40
C ASN A 163 13.50 8.32 -13.55
N THR A 164 13.26 8.17 -12.24
CA THR A 164 13.36 9.25 -11.27
C THR A 164 14.66 9.12 -10.49
N TYR A 165 15.48 10.14 -10.51
CA TYR A 165 16.68 10.27 -9.68
C TYR A 165 16.39 11.26 -8.55
N GLY A 166 16.41 10.77 -7.30
CA GLY A 166 16.22 11.55 -6.08
C GLY A 166 16.99 10.90 -4.94
N THR A 167 16.37 10.71 -3.79
CA THR A 167 16.92 9.92 -2.67
C THR A 167 17.21 8.47 -3.08
N GLY A 168 16.47 7.96 -4.08
CA GLY A 168 16.70 6.69 -4.75
C GLY A 168 16.52 6.82 -6.26
N CYS A 169 16.89 5.78 -7.00
CA CYS A 169 16.63 5.64 -8.42
C CYS A 169 15.43 4.72 -8.63
N PHE A 170 14.37 5.23 -9.28
CA PHE A 170 13.12 4.50 -9.48
C PHE A 170 12.78 4.45 -10.96
N LEU A 171 13.18 3.36 -11.60
CA LEU A 171 12.80 3.04 -12.97
C LEU A 171 11.44 2.32 -12.96
N LEU A 172 10.46 2.88 -13.63
CA LEU A 172 9.16 2.27 -13.87
C LEU A 172 8.88 2.17 -15.35
N MET A 173 8.27 1.07 -15.76
CA MET A 173 7.85 0.82 -17.13
C MET A 173 6.36 0.44 -17.14
N ASN A 174 5.62 0.95 -18.08
CA ASN A 174 4.27 0.47 -18.39
C ASN A 174 4.40 -0.89 -19.11
N THR A 175 3.91 -1.95 -18.48
CA THR A 175 3.96 -3.32 -19.03
C THR A 175 2.67 -3.74 -19.73
N GLY A 176 1.70 -2.82 -19.86
CA GLY A 176 0.37 -3.09 -20.42
C GLY A 176 -0.56 -3.76 -19.39
N GLU A 177 -1.46 -4.60 -19.88
CA GLU A 177 -2.57 -5.16 -19.10
C GLU A 177 -2.17 -6.34 -18.19
N LYS A 178 -0.96 -6.87 -18.33
CA LYS A 178 -0.51 -8.05 -17.56
C LYS A 178 0.73 -7.73 -16.74
N PRO A 179 0.82 -8.23 -15.49
CA PRO A 179 2.05 -8.14 -14.73
C PRO A 179 3.17 -8.92 -15.41
N VAL A 180 4.37 -8.34 -15.44
CA VAL A 180 5.58 -8.98 -15.96
C VAL A 180 6.52 -9.23 -14.79
N PHE A 181 6.88 -10.49 -14.60
CA PHE A 181 7.82 -10.89 -13.55
C PHE A 181 9.26 -10.80 -14.07
N SER A 182 10.12 -10.14 -13.31
CA SER A 182 11.56 -10.02 -13.58
C SER A 182 12.32 -11.22 -13.03
#